data_a0304f135b7b595fabbf0bedce22ea25
#
_entry.id   a0304f135b7b595fabbf0bedce22ea25
#
_cell.length_a   1.000
_cell.length_b   1.000
_cell.length_c   1.000
_cell.angle_alpha   90.00
_cell.angle_beta   90.00
_cell.angle_gamma   90.00
#
_symmetry.space_group_name_H-M   'P 1'
#
loop_
_entity.id
_entity.type
_entity.pdbx_description
1 polymer ?
#
loop_
_entity_poly.entity_id
_entity_poly.type
_entity_poly.pdbx_seq_one_letter_code
_entity_poly.pdbx_strand_id
1 'polypeptide(L)'
;SLRMVQWAFRVIYRICGVKLTIIGQENVPKDTPVLYVANHNSYFDIIITYALCENLTGYIAKDSLEKVPLLNIWMKRLYCLFLKRDDMKASLKTILQAIEYVKQGVSICIFPEGTRGDSDEMAPFKEGSLKIAEKAGCPIIPMAITHTRDIIKDHIPFVKPTHVTIQYG
;
A
#
# COMPACT_ATOMS: atom_id res chain seq x y z
N SER A 1 -6.88 -16.54 -3.88
CA SER A 1 -6.35 -15.98 -3.84
C SER A 1 -5.30 -14.98 -3.50
N LEU A 2 -5.09 -14.63 -2.26
CA LEU A 2 -3.98 -13.76 -1.83
C LEU A 2 -2.63 -14.27 -2.35
N ARG A 3 -2.29 -15.54 -2.10
CA ARG A 3 -1.03 -16.17 -2.53
C ARG A 3 -0.78 -16.11 -4.04
N MET A 4 -1.84 -16.19 -4.85
CA MET A 4 -1.73 -16.09 -6.30
C MET A 4 -1.35 -14.68 -6.75
N VAL A 5 -1.97 -13.65 -6.16
CA VAL A 5 -1.65 -12.25 -6.46
C VAL A 5 -0.23 -11.91 -5.99
N GLN A 6 0.15 -12.36 -4.81
CA GLN A 6 1.51 -12.19 -4.31
C GLN A 6 2.55 -12.88 -5.21
N TRP A 7 2.25 -14.08 -5.70
CA TRP A 7 3.11 -14.77 -6.66
C TRP A 7 3.24 -13.97 -7.95
N ALA A 8 2.12 -13.50 -8.52
CA ALA A 8 2.14 -12.68 -9.73
C ALA A 8 2.97 -11.40 -9.55
N PHE A 9 2.81 -10.70 -8.42
CA PHE A 9 3.59 -9.50 -8.13
C PHE A 9 5.07 -9.79 -7.92
N ARG A 10 5.42 -10.94 -7.30
CA ARG A 10 6.82 -11.39 -7.21
C ARG A 10 7.43 -11.66 -8.59
N VAL A 11 6.67 -12.24 -9.49
CA VAL A 11 7.11 -12.46 -10.88
C VAL A 11 7.31 -11.12 -11.59
N ILE A 12 6.36 -10.19 -11.47
CA ILE A 12 6.41 -8.86 -12.11
C ILE A 12 7.68 -8.11 -11.69
N TYR A 13 7.90 -7.88 -10.39
CA TYR A 13 9.05 -7.09 -9.98
C TYR A 13 10.39 -7.79 -10.30
N ARG A 14 10.45 -9.14 -10.31
CA ARG A 14 11.65 -9.89 -10.71
C ARG A 14 11.95 -9.77 -12.19
N ILE A 15 10.93 -9.86 -13.06
CA ILE A 15 11.08 -9.65 -14.50
C ILE A 15 11.58 -8.22 -14.78
N CYS A 16 11.13 -7.24 -13.99
CA CYS A 16 11.61 -5.86 -14.05
C CYS A 16 13.05 -5.68 -13.52
N GLY A 17 13.71 -6.76 -13.07
CA GLY A 17 15.08 -6.70 -12.57
C GLY A 17 15.21 -6.02 -11.19
N VAL A 18 14.12 -5.93 -10.43
CA VAL A 18 14.14 -5.31 -9.10
C VAL A 18 14.82 -6.24 -8.11
N LYS A 19 15.84 -5.71 -7.42
CA LYS A 19 16.48 -6.34 -6.26
C LYS A 19 15.95 -5.70 -4.98
N LEU A 20 15.62 -6.50 -3.99
CA LEU A 20 15.06 -6.03 -2.73
C LEU A 20 16.04 -6.18 -1.57
N THR A 21 16.16 -5.14 -0.76
CA THR A 21 16.67 -5.21 0.61
C THR A 21 15.49 -4.96 1.54
N ILE A 22 15.25 -5.86 2.48
CA ILE A 22 14.15 -5.78 3.43
C ILE A 22 14.76 -5.73 4.83
N ILE A 23 14.36 -4.72 5.61
CA ILE A 23 14.88 -4.46 6.95
C ILE A 23 13.70 -4.38 7.91
N GLY A 24 13.78 -5.04 9.07
CA GLY A 24 12.80 -4.92 10.15
C GLY A 24 11.47 -5.65 9.89
N GLN A 25 11.36 -6.50 8.87
CA GLN A 25 10.11 -7.25 8.62
C GLN A 25 9.73 -8.14 9.80
N GLU A 26 10.70 -8.60 10.58
CA GLU A 26 10.50 -9.36 11.80
C GLU A 26 9.77 -8.61 12.91
N ASN A 27 9.72 -7.26 12.83
CA ASN A 27 8.99 -6.41 13.78
C ASN A 27 7.48 -6.41 13.52
N VAL A 28 7.04 -6.88 12.36
CA VAL A 28 5.62 -6.93 12.00
C VAL A 28 4.91 -8.06 12.74
N PRO A 29 3.87 -7.78 13.54
CA PRO A 29 3.10 -8.82 14.21
C PRO A 29 2.44 -9.77 13.20
N LYS A 30 2.55 -11.09 13.45
CA LYS A 30 1.99 -12.11 12.53
C LYS A 30 0.52 -12.43 12.79
N ASP A 31 0.11 -12.31 14.05
CA ASP A 31 -1.23 -12.75 14.50
C ASP A 31 -2.16 -11.58 14.82
N THR A 32 -1.74 -10.36 14.52
CA THR A 32 -2.51 -9.14 14.80
C THR A 32 -2.60 -8.29 13.54
N PRO A 33 -3.79 -7.82 13.16
CA PRO A 33 -3.93 -6.87 12.07
C PRO A 33 -3.26 -5.54 12.43
N VAL A 34 -2.64 -4.91 11.43
CA VAL A 34 -1.88 -3.67 11.61
C VAL A 34 -2.30 -2.62 10.59
N LEU A 35 -2.03 -1.36 10.91
CA LEU A 35 -2.07 -0.27 9.94
C LEU A 35 -0.65 -0.03 9.41
N TYR A 36 -0.39 -0.41 8.17
CA TYR A 36 0.83 -0.02 7.48
C TYR A 36 0.71 1.42 7.00
N VAL A 37 1.73 2.21 7.30
CA VAL A 37 1.82 3.62 6.90
C VAL A 37 3.10 3.79 6.09
N ALA A 38 2.96 4.00 4.78
CA ALA A 38 4.08 4.03 3.84
C ALA A 38 4.15 5.34 3.05
N ASN A 39 5.34 5.74 2.64
CA ASN A 39 5.52 6.77 1.63
C ASN A 39 5.15 6.25 0.23
N HIS A 40 4.71 7.14 -0.67
CA HIS A 40 4.21 6.75 -1.99
C HIS A 40 4.90 7.49 -3.12
N ASN A 41 5.71 6.76 -3.89
CA ASN A 41 6.48 7.31 -5.01
C ASN A 41 6.17 6.65 -6.35
N SER A 42 5.67 5.41 -6.35
CA SER A 42 5.49 4.62 -7.57
C SER A 42 4.34 3.61 -7.43
N TYR A 43 3.84 3.11 -8.55
CA TYR A 43 2.97 1.91 -8.57
C TYR A 43 3.70 0.66 -8.04
N PHE A 44 5.02 0.62 -8.16
CA PHE A 44 5.82 -0.48 -7.63
C PHE A 44 5.83 -0.55 -6.10
N ASP A 45 5.53 0.55 -5.40
CA ASP A 45 5.34 0.51 -3.94
C ASP A 45 4.26 -0.51 -3.58
N ILE A 46 3.13 -0.47 -4.29
CA ILE A 46 2.00 -1.38 -4.05
C ILE A 46 2.37 -2.82 -4.46
N ILE A 47 2.97 -3.00 -5.65
CA ILE A 47 3.34 -4.31 -6.17
C ILE A 47 4.29 -5.03 -5.21
N ILE A 48 5.32 -4.31 -4.75
CA ILE A 48 6.37 -4.89 -3.91
C ILE A 48 5.85 -5.12 -2.49
N THR A 49 5.24 -4.11 -1.86
CA THR A 49 4.75 -4.25 -0.48
C THR A 49 3.65 -5.29 -0.37
N TYR A 50 2.73 -5.37 -1.35
CA TYR A 50 1.71 -6.41 -1.37
C TYR A 50 2.30 -7.81 -1.48
N ALA A 51 3.35 -7.99 -2.29
CA ALA A 51 4.06 -9.27 -2.43
C ALA A 51 4.74 -9.72 -1.13
N LEU A 52 5.04 -8.78 -0.22
CA LEU A 52 5.72 -9.01 1.05
C LEU A 52 4.76 -9.10 2.25
N CYS A 53 3.50 -8.68 2.13
CA CYS A 53 2.55 -8.78 3.24
C CYS A 53 2.39 -10.23 3.71
N GLU A 54 2.62 -10.47 4.99
CA GLU A 54 2.45 -11.79 5.60
C GLU A 54 0.98 -12.12 5.83
N ASN A 55 0.18 -11.11 6.18
CA ASN A 55 -1.24 -11.20 6.47
C ASN A 55 -2.10 -10.64 5.35
N LEU A 56 -3.40 -10.96 5.38
CA LEU A 56 -4.36 -10.35 4.48
C LEU A 56 -4.38 -8.84 4.70
N THR A 57 -4.06 -8.09 3.64
CA THR A 57 -3.90 -6.64 3.70
C THR A 57 -4.69 -5.97 2.59
N GLY A 58 -5.60 -5.07 2.98
CA GLY A 58 -6.28 -4.17 2.04
C GLY A 58 -5.52 -2.86 1.88
N TYR A 59 -5.68 -2.21 0.73
CA TYR A 59 -5.06 -0.93 0.43
C TYR A 59 -6.10 0.16 0.28
N ILE A 60 -5.80 1.37 0.77
CA ILE A 60 -6.61 2.54 0.48
C ILE A 60 -6.10 3.18 -0.80
N ALA A 61 -6.92 3.13 -1.84
CA ALA A 61 -6.60 3.56 -3.18
C ALA A 61 -7.42 4.79 -3.61
N LYS A 62 -7.00 5.47 -4.67
CA LYS A 62 -7.77 6.56 -5.26
C LYS A 62 -9.05 6.02 -5.93
N ASP A 63 -10.16 6.74 -5.79
CA ASP A 63 -11.47 6.40 -6.35
C ASP A 63 -11.48 6.19 -7.88
N SER A 64 -10.56 6.84 -8.61
CA SER A 64 -10.44 6.65 -10.06
C SER A 64 -10.15 5.18 -10.45
N LEU A 65 -9.50 4.40 -9.59
CA LEU A 65 -9.23 2.98 -9.82
C LEU A 65 -10.49 2.11 -9.71
N GLU A 66 -11.52 2.59 -9.02
CA GLU A 66 -12.82 1.90 -8.96
C GLU A 66 -13.49 1.82 -10.34
N LYS A 67 -13.17 2.76 -11.23
CA LYS A 67 -13.74 2.83 -12.59
C LYS A 67 -13.05 1.91 -13.59
N VAL A 68 -11.93 1.28 -13.22
CA VAL A 68 -11.19 0.37 -14.09
C VAL A 68 -11.82 -1.02 -14.03
N PRO A 69 -12.42 -1.51 -15.14
CA PRO A 69 -13.05 -2.82 -15.18
C PRO A 69 -12.07 -3.95 -14.81
N LEU A 70 -12.57 -5.01 -14.23
CA LEU A 70 -11.83 -6.16 -13.73
C LEU A 70 -10.90 -5.82 -12.56
N LEU A 71 -10.11 -4.74 -12.63
CA LEU A 71 -9.22 -4.32 -11.55
C LEU A 71 -10.00 -4.02 -10.28
N ASN A 72 -11.11 -3.26 -10.38
CA ASN A 72 -11.96 -2.94 -9.25
C ASN A 72 -12.52 -4.18 -8.54
N ILE A 73 -12.91 -5.21 -9.32
CA ILE A 73 -13.43 -6.47 -8.77
C ILE A 73 -12.34 -7.19 -7.98
N TRP A 74 -11.12 -7.26 -8.53
CA TRP A 74 -9.98 -7.87 -7.85
C TRP A 74 -9.59 -7.10 -6.60
N MET A 75 -9.52 -5.77 -6.69
CA MET A 75 -9.18 -4.92 -5.55
C MET A 75 -10.21 -5.08 -4.42
N LYS A 76 -11.50 -5.09 -4.72
CA LYS A 76 -12.56 -5.34 -3.71
C LYS A 76 -12.44 -6.72 -3.04
N ARG A 77 -12.11 -7.76 -3.81
CA ARG A 77 -11.86 -9.11 -3.28
C ARG A 77 -10.61 -9.19 -2.37
N LEU A 78 -9.71 -8.23 -2.50
CA LEU A 78 -8.50 -8.09 -1.68
C LEU A 78 -8.68 -7.03 -0.59
N TYR A 79 -9.92 -6.68 -0.24
CA TYR A 79 -10.25 -5.70 0.81
C TYR A 79 -9.71 -4.30 0.55
N CYS A 80 -9.38 -3.96 -0.71
CA CYS A 80 -9.02 -2.61 -1.06
C CYS A 80 -10.23 -1.69 -1.02
N LEU A 81 -10.00 -0.48 -0.54
CA LEU A 81 -11.01 0.56 -0.39
C LEU A 81 -10.68 1.75 -1.30
N PHE A 82 -11.70 2.40 -1.82
CA PHE A 82 -11.55 3.54 -2.72
C PHE A 82 -11.92 4.83 -2.00
N LEU A 83 -10.99 5.77 -1.94
CA LEU A 83 -11.13 7.02 -1.21
C LEU A 83 -11.47 8.17 -2.17
N LYS A 84 -12.64 8.75 -2.02
CA LYS A 84 -13.07 9.98 -2.72
C LYS A 84 -12.59 11.20 -1.95
N ARG A 85 -11.46 11.76 -2.35
CA ARG A 85 -10.80 12.84 -1.61
C ARG A 85 -11.58 14.16 -1.59
N ASP A 86 -12.38 14.38 -2.62
CA ASP A 86 -13.17 15.61 -2.79
C ASP A 86 -14.57 15.51 -2.14
N ASP A 87 -14.89 14.37 -1.52
CA ASP A 87 -16.14 14.11 -0.81
C ASP A 87 -15.86 13.65 0.62
N MET A 88 -16.01 14.55 1.57
CA MET A 88 -15.72 14.28 2.98
C MET A 88 -16.61 13.16 3.57
N LYS A 89 -17.89 13.11 3.18
CA LYS A 89 -18.80 12.06 3.67
C LYS A 89 -18.42 10.68 3.13
N ALA A 90 -18.10 10.60 1.83
CA ALA A 90 -17.62 9.37 1.22
C ALA A 90 -16.28 8.94 1.79
N SER A 91 -15.36 9.87 2.02
CA SER A 91 -14.08 9.60 2.67
C SER A 91 -14.26 9.05 4.08
N LEU A 92 -15.12 9.65 4.88
CA LEU A 92 -15.43 9.15 6.23
C LEU A 92 -15.99 7.72 6.19
N LYS A 93 -16.89 7.41 5.26
CA LYS A 93 -17.43 6.06 5.08
C LYS A 93 -16.32 5.06 4.76
N THR A 94 -15.38 5.42 3.90
CA THR A 94 -14.23 4.59 3.56
C THR A 94 -13.34 4.33 4.78
N ILE A 95 -13.07 5.34 5.59
CA ILE A 95 -12.29 5.18 6.83
C ILE A 95 -13.01 4.27 7.84
N LEU A 96 -14.31 4.45 8.02
CA LEU A 96 -15.10 3.57 8.90
C LEU A 96 -15.06 2.12 8.41
N GLN A 97 -15.16 1.88 7.12
CA GLN A 97 -15.03 0.54 6.54
C GLN A 97 -13.62 -0.05 6.75
N ALA A 98 -12.58 0.77 6.67
CA ALA A 98 -11.21 0.34 6.98
C ALA A 98 -11.08 -0.10 8.45
N ILE A 99 -11.68 0.65 9.38
CA ILE A 99 -11.71 0.29 10.80
C ILE A 99 -12.39 -1.07 11.00
N GLU A 100 -13.54 -1.29 10.34
CA GLU A 100 -14.26 -2.57 10.44
C GLU A 100 -13.42 -3.73 9.85
N TYR A 101 -12.70 -3.52 8.77
CA TYR A 101 -11.81 -4.55 8.23
C TYR A 101 -10.68 -4.90 9.21
N VAL A 102 -10.07 -3.91 9.86
CA VAL A 102 -9.06 -4.16 10.88
C VAL A 102 -9.63 -4.97 12.04
N LYS A 103 -10.83 -4.64 12.54
CA LYS A 103 -11.50 -5.41 13.58
C LYS A 103 -11.82 -6.85 13.16
N GLN A 104 -11.98 -7.10 11.87
CA GLN A 104 -12.19 -8.44 11.31
C GLN A 104 -10.88 -9.20 11.04
N GLY A 105 -9.73 -8.66 11.42
CA GLY A 105 -8.42 -9.30 11.27
C GLY A 105 -7.71 -8.99 9.93
N VAL A 106 -8.17 -8.01 9.17
CA VAL A 106 -7.54 -7.59 7.91
C VAL A 106 -6.67 -6.36 8.17
N SER A 107 -5.39 -6.44 7.86
CA SER A 107 -4.49 -5.28 7.91
C SER A 107 -4.84 -4.27 6.81
N ILE A 108 -4.57 -3.00 7.06
CA ILE A 108 -4.77 -1.94 6.07
C ILE A 108 -3.44 -1.25 5.78
N CYS A 109 -3.17 -1.00 4.52
CA CYS A 109 -2.04 -0.18 4.08
C CYS A 109 -2.55 1.16 3.54
N ILE A 110 -1.98 2.24 4.05
CA ILE A 110 -2.31 3.60 3.63
C ILE A 110 -1.05 4.37 3.25
N PHE A 111 -1.19 5.21 2.22
CA PHE A 111 -0.20 6.21 1.84
C PHE A 111 -0.73 7.58 2.28
N PRO A 112 -0.32 8.09 3.45
CA PRO A 112 -0.95 9.26 4.07
C PRO A 112 -0.72 10.56 3.30
N GLU A 113 0.29 10.61 2.45
CA GLU A 113 0.53 11.71 1.50
C GLU A 113 -0.65 11.91 0.53
N GLY A 114 -1.35 10.82 0.26
CA GLY A 114 -2.55 10.82 -0.58
C GLY A 114 -2.26 10.93 -2.08
N THR A 115 -1.05 11.18 -2.51
CA THR A 115 -0.61 11.23 -3.91
C THR A 115 0.81 10.72 -4.00
N ARG A 116 1.24 10.34 -5.20
CA ARG A 116 2.65 9.98 -5.44
C ARG A 116 3.49 11.26 -5.43
N GLY A 117 4.58 11.21 -4.69
CA GLY A 117 5.54 12.31 -4.64
C GLY A 117 6.29 12.50 -5.96
N ASP A 118 6.57 13.74 -6.31
CA ASP A 118 7.42 14.09 -7.46
C ASP A 118 8.87 14.40 -7.05
N SER A 119 9.16 14.42 -5.76
CA SER A 119 10.47 14.62 -5.15
C SER A 119 10.80 13.52 -4.16
N ASP A 120 12.01 13.52 -3.63
CA ASP A 120 12.43 12.61 -2.56
C ASP A 120 11.92 13.08 -1.18
N GLU A 121 11.31 14.26 -1.11
CA GLU A 121 10.69 14.79 0.10
C GLU A 121 9.28 14.23 0.25
N MET A 122 8.96 13.75 1.45
CA MET A 122 7.60 13.31 1.77
C MET A 122 6.66 14.50 1.87
N ALA A 123 5.50 14.38 1.23
CA ALA A 123 4.44 15.36 1.40
C ALA A 123 3.81 15.28 2.81
N PRO A 124 3.22 16.37 3.33
CA PRO A 124 2.55 16.36 4.62
C PRO A 124 1.48 15.25 4.68
N PHE A 125 1.43 14.57 5.81
CA PHE A 125 0.42 13.54 6.05
C PHE A 125 -0.96 14.16 6.23
N LYS A 126 -1.95 13.60 5.56
CA LYS A 126 -3.34 14.02 5.71
C LYS A 126 -3.84 13.66 7.10
N GLU A 127 -4.46 14.64 7.75
CA GLU A 127 -5.15 14.42 9.01
C GLU A 127 -6.17 13.28 8.88
N GLY A 128 -6.28 12.49 9.90
CA GLY A 128 -7.20 11.34 9.90
C GLY A 128 -6.64 10.04 9.34
N SER A 129 -5.49 10.04 8.64
CA SER A 129 -4.87 8.80 8.16
C SER A 129 -4.60 7.81 9.30
N LEU A 130 -4.18 8.31 10.45
CA LEU A 130 -3.87 7.49 11.63
C LEU A 130 -5.10 7.14 12.49
N LYS A 131 -6.24 7.79 12.26
CA LYS A 131 -7.48 7.51 13.01
C LYS A 131 -7.97 6.07 12.84
N ILE A 132 -7.57 5.40 11.76
CA ILE A 132 -7.88 3.97 11.57
C ILE A 132 -7.26 3.17 12.70
N ALA A 133 -5.98 3.35 12.99
CA ALA A 133 -5.29 2.62 14.04
C ALA A 133 -5.83 2.98 15.43
N GLU A 134 -6.04 4.28 15.69
CA GLU A 134 -6.61 4.77 16.96
C GLU A 134 -7.97 4.13 17.24
N LYS A 135 -8.88 4.15 16.26
CA LYS A 135 -10.26 3.65 16.43
C LYS A 135 -10.39 2.14 16.37
N ALA A 136 -9.49 1.47 15.64
CA ALA A 136 -9.47 0.01 15.58
C ALA A 136 -8.66 -0.62 16.73
N GLY A 137 -7.80 0.15 17.40
CA GLY A 137 -6.92 -0.34 18.46
C GLY A 137 -5.81 -1.25 17.93
N CYS A 138 -5.27 -0.98 16.72
CA CYS A 138 -4.24 -1.80 16.13
C CYS A 138 -2.87 -1.09 16.11
N PRO A 139 -1.76 -1.85 16.08
CA PRO A 139 -0.43 -1.28 15.90
C PRO A 139 -0.29 -0.54 14.57
N ILE A 140 0.55 0.50 14.56
CA ILE A 140 1.00 1.17 13.34
C ILE A 140 2.38 0.65 13.00
N ILE A 141 2.55 0.22 11.75
CA ILE A 141 3.84 -0.21 11.21
C ILE A 141 4.25 0.80 10.13
N PRO A 142 5.17 1.71 10.43
CA PRO A 142 5.71 2.59 9.41
C PRO A 142 6.59 1.79 8.43
N MET A 143 6.46 2.11 7.14
CA MET A 143 7.28 1.54 6.08
C MET A 143 7.94 2.66 5.29
N ALA A 144 9.27 2.67 5.23
CA ALA A 144 10.02 3.53 4.33
C ALA A 144 10.41 2.74 3.07
N ILE A 145 10.01 3.26 1.92
CA ILE A 145 10.26 2.63 0.61
C ILE A 145 11.12 3.58 -0.23
N THR A 146 12.24 3.10 -0.75
CA THR A 146 13.17 3.92 -1.52
C THR A 146 13.40 3.36 -2.92
N HIS A 147 13.68 4.26 -3.89
CA HIS A 147 14.09 3.98 -5.26
C HIS A 147 13.04 3.28 -6.16
N THR A 148 11.80 3.07 -5.72
CA THR A 148 10.76 2.48 -6.58
C THR A 148 10.39 3.37 -7.77
N ARG A 149 10.56 4.67 -7.64
CA ARG A 149 10.35 5.65 -8.71
C ARG A 149 11.32 5.44 -9.87
N ASP A 150 12.55 5.06 -9.58
CA ASP A 150 13.62 4.88 -10.58
C ASP A 150 13.35 3.72 -11.54
N ILE A 151 12.43 2.82 -11.18
CA ILE A 151 12.06 1.68 -12.03
C ILE A 151 11.40 2.13 -13.32
N ILE A 152 10.57 3.19 -13.29
CA ILE A 152 9.76 3.62 -14.44
C ILE A 152 10.04 5.07 -14.88
N LYS A 153 10.41 5.98 -13.98
CA LYS A 153 10.29 7.44 -14.11
C LYS A 153 10.66 8.01 -15.49
N ASP A 154 11.83 7.68 -16.00
CA ASP A 154 12.33 8.26 -17.24
C ASP A 154 12.50 7.20 -18.35
N HIS A 155 11.90 6.04 -18.17
CA HIS A 155 12.14 4.86 -18.99
C HIS A 155 10.88 4.28 -19.67
N ILE A 156 9.73 4.96 -19.58
CA ILE A 156 8.51 4.51 -20.25
C ILE A 156 8.74 4.45 -21.77
N PRO A 157 8.44 3.30 -22.43
CA PRO A 157 7.76 2.11 -21.93
C PRO A 157 8.64 1.06 -21.25
N PHE A 158 9.92 1.34 -21.05
CA PHE A 158 10.89 0.40 -20.50
C PHE A 158 11.00 0.53 -18.98
N VAL A 159 11.44 -0.54 -18.33
CA VAL A 159 11.75 -0.58 -16.90
C VAL A 159 13.26 -0.64 -16.71
N LYS A 160 13.75 0.00 -15.66
CA LYS A 160 15.17 -0.03 -15.28
C LYS A 160 15.37 -0.97 -14.10
N PRO A 161 16.29 -1.95 -14.18
CA PRO A 161 16.68 -2.73 -13.02
C PRO A 161 17.13 -1.82 -11.88
N THR A 162 16.50 -1.97 -10.72
CA THR A 162 16.68 -1.04 -9.59
C THR A 162 16.80 -1.82 -8.29
N HIS A 163 17.64 -1.31 -7.39
CA HIS A 163 17.73 -1.82 -6.02
C HIS A 163 16.77 -1.02 -5.12
N VAL A 164 15.75 -1.67 -4.62
CA VAL A 164 14.72 -1.09 -3.75
C VAL A 164 14.97 -1.53 -2.32
N THR A 165 14.92 -0.60 -1.38
CA THR A 165 14.96 -0.91 0.04
C THR A 165 13.60 -0.65 0.66
N ILE A 166 13.14 -1.60 1.48
CA ILE A 166 11.94 -1.46 2.31
C ILE A 166 12.37 -1.65 3.75
N GLN A 167 12.09 -0.66 4.56
CA GLN A 167 12.37 -0.68 5.99
C GLN A 167 11.06 -0.59 6.76
N TYR A 168 10.83 -1.55 7.65
CA TYR A 168 9.74 -1.56 8.62
C TYR A 168 10.26 -1.00 9.95
N GLY A 169 9.45 -0.15 10.60
CA GLY A 169 9.73 0.42 11.92
C GLY A 169 9.12 -0.38 13.07
#